data_b4ba3d400854222db3c021018f2845d7
#
_entry.id   b4ba3d400854222db3c021018f2845d7
#
_cell.length_a   1.000
_cell.length_b   1.000
_cell.length_c   1.000
_cell.angle_alpha   90.00
_cell.angle_beta   90.00
_cell.angle_gamma   90.00
#
_symmetry.space_group_name_H-M   'P 1'
#
loop_
_entity.id
_entity.type
_entity.pdbx_description
1 polymer ?
#
loop_
_entity_poly.entity_id
_entity_poly.type
_entity_poly.pdbx_seq_one_letter_code
_entity_poly.pdbx_strand_id
1 'polypeptide(L)'
;VVDIEDIQDDVEDCLMEIDKDVAKAYIIYRYEHKVIRDNDSKLSREIKKKLMATDVQNQNANLDEHSFGGKKGEVTEYVFKDYALKNCMSRKSRNNHNNNEIYIHDLGSYADGESNCLSLPIDYLYRDGAKTRQADIRPANSINTAFQLLAVYFQIQSLQQFGGVSVTHLDWSMVPYVRKSFFKHFTFEY
;
A
#
# COMPACT_ATOMS: atom_id res chain seq x y z
N VAL A 1 0.80 30.12 -23.63
CA VAL A 1 0.00 30.12 -22.40
C VAL A 1 0.88 30.81 -21.37
N VAL A 2 0.42 31.97 -20.88
CA VAL A 2 1.15 32.71 -19.82
C VAL A 2 0.82 32.03 -18.50
N ASP A 3 1.83 31.77 -17.69
CA ASP A 3 1.62 31.22 -16.35
C ASP A 3 1.08 32.31 -15.42
N ILE A 4 0.17 31.96 -14.53
CA ILE A 4 -0.41 32.93 -13.59
C ILE A 4 0.65 33.40 -12.58
N GLU A 5 1.65 32.57 -12.29
CA GLU A 5 2.76 32.94 -11.42
C GLU A 5 3.63 34.03 -12.09
N ASP A 6 3.90 33.95 -13.41
CA ASP A 6 4.63 34.97 -14.16
C ASP A 6 3.92 36.32 -14.09
N ILE A 7 2.59 36.31 -14.20
CA ILE A 7 1.79 37.57 -14.08
C ILE A 7 1.89 38.16 -12.68
N GLN A 8 1.89 37.29 -11.67
CA GLN A 8 1.98 37.73 -10.27
C GLN A 8 3.38 38.25 -9.92
N ASP A 9 4.42 37.70 -10.52
CA ASP A 9 5.79 38.20 -10.38
C ASP A 9 5.92 39.58 -11.04
N ASP A 10 5.36 39.79 -12.24
CA ASP A 10 5.29 41.13 -12.90
C ASP A 10 4.56 42.16 -12.02
N VAL A 11 3.49 41.74 -11.33
CA VAL A 11 2.76 42.65 -10.41
C VAL A 11 3.62 43.00 -9.20
N GLU A 12 4.35 42.06 -8.64
CA GLU A 12 5.28 42.31 -7.52
C GLU A 12 6.36 43.31 -7.93
N ASP A 13 6.97 43.14 -9.10
CA ASP A 13 8.01 44.05 -9.61
C ASP A 13 7.45 45.45 -9.82
N CYS A 14 6.29 45.57 -10.43
CA CYS A 14 5.64 46.89 -10.61
C CYS A 14 5.32 47.56 -9.26
N LEU A 15 4.83 46.83 -8.28
CA LEU A 15 4.54 47.36 -6.94
C LEU A 15 5.81 47.79 -6.22
N MET A 16 6.91 47.04 -6.37
CA MET A 16 8.21 47.38 -5.78
C MET A 16 8.76 48.70 -6.30
N GLU A 17 8.46 49.06 -7.54
CA GLU A 17 8.83 50.39 -8.14
C GLU A 17 7.97 51.53 -7.64
N ILE A 18 6.69 51.26 -7.34
CA ILE A 18 5.72 52.28 -6.97
C ILE A 18 5.70 52.54 -5.45
N ASP A 19 5.51 51.49 -4.67
CA ASP A 19 5.41 51.56 -3.21
C ASP A 19 5.87 50.25 -2.55
N LYS A 20 7.01 50.30 -1.88
CA LYS A 20 7.63 49.12 -1.25
C LYS A 20 6.80 48.55 -0.11
N ASP A 21 6.02 49.35 0.60
CA ASP A 21 5.20 48.85 1.71
C ASP A 21 3.98 48.10 1.17
N VAL A 22 3.39 48.58 0.09
CA VAL A 22 2.31 47.89 -0.63
C VAL A 22 2.82 46.60 -1.27
N ALA A 23 3.99 46.63 -1.91
CA ALA A 23 4.61 45.46 -2.50
C ALA A 23 4.86 44.37 -1.43
N LYS A 24 5.41 44.75 -0.30
CA LYS A 24 5.63 43.82 0.82
C LYS A 24 4.34 43.20 1.34
N ALA A 25 3.29 43.97 1.52
CA ALA A 25 1.99 43.49 1.95
C ALA A 25 1.40 42.52 0.92
N TYR A 26 1.54 42.81 -0.39
CA TYR A 26 1.10 41.91 -1.46
C TYR A 26 1.86 40.58 -1.50
N ILE A 27 3.18 40.59 -1.36
CA ILE A 27 4.03 39.42 -1.33
C ILE A 27 3.65 38.49 -0.14
N ILE A 28 3.45 39.12 1.05
CA ILE A 28 3.03 38.35 2.24
C ILE A 28 1.64 37.73 2.02
N TYR A 29 0.68 38.52 1.50
CA TYR A 29 -0.66 38.06 1.18
C TYR A 29 -0.64 36.88 0.17
N ARG A 30 0.13 37.01 -0.90
CA ARG A 30 0.31 35.98 -1.93
C ARG A 30 0.87 34.70 -1.31
N TYR A 31 1.92 34.82 -0.48
CA TYR A 31 2.52 33.68 0.20
C TYR A 31 1.54 32.97 1.16
N GLU A 32 0.82 33.72 1.98
CA GLU A 32 -0.18 33.16 2.89
C GLU A 32 -1.30 32.44 2.14
N HIS A 33 -1.80 33.04 1.07
CA HIS A 33 -2.82 32.42 0.23
C HIS A 33 -2.31 31.20 -0.54
N LYS A 34 -1.05 31.17 -0.94
CA LYS A 34 -0.42 29.98 -1.52
C LYS A 34 -0.36 28.85 -0.51
N VAL A 35 0.10 29.12 0.71
CA VAL A 35 0.13 28.13 1.80
C VAL A 35 -1.28 27.59 2.11
N ILE A 36 -2.29 28.47 2.14
CA ILE A 36 -3.68 28.03 2.35
C ILE A 36 -4.15 27.13 1.20
N ARG A 37 -3.89 27.52 -0.07
CA ARG A 37 -4.26 26.70 -1.23
C ARG A 37 -3.57 25.34 -1.24
N ASP A 38 -2.28 25.30 -0.90
CA ASP A 38 -1.50 24.06 -0.85
C ASP A 38 -2.01 23.15 0.27
N ASN A 39 -2.32 23.71 1.45
CA ASN A 39 -2.91 22.97 2.56
C ASN A 39 -4.34 22.51 2.30
N ASP A 40 -5.09 23.23 1.47
CA ASP A 40 -6.46 22.85 1.06
C ASP A 40 -6.48 22.15 -0.32
N SER A 41 -5.35 21.62 -0.75
CA SER A 41 -5.27 20.83 -1.97
C SER A 41 -6.20 19.59 -1.89
N LYS A 42 -6.64 19.08 -3.05
CA LYS A 42 -7.45 17.85 -3.11
C LYS A 42 -6.79 16.72 -2.34
N LEU A 43 -5.48 16.59 -2.46
CA LEU A 43 -4.68 15.58 -1.75
C LEU A 43 -4.79 15.75 -0.23
N SER A 44 -4.57 16.97 0.28
CA SER A 44 -4.66 17.26 1.73
C SER A 44 -6.05 16.98 2.28
N ARG A 45 -7.11 17.37 1.54
CA ARG A 45 -8.50 17.07 1.95
C ARG A 45 -8.80 15.58 2.03
N GLU A 46 -8.34 14.80 1.05
CA GLU A 46 -8.55 13.36 1.03
C GLU A 46 -7.71 12.65 2.12
N ILE A 47 -6.47 13.09 2.37
CA ILE A 47 -5.67 12.60 3.50
C ILE A 47 -6.39 12.87 4.83
N LYS A 48 -6.88 14.10 5.04
CA LYS A 48 -7.64 14.44 6.25
C LYS A 48 -8.89 13.57 6.40
N LYS A 49 -9.63 13.35 5.29
CA LYS A 49 -10.83 12.49 5.28
C LYS A 49 -10.47 11.07 5.71
N LYS A 50 -9.38 10.49 5.19
CA LYS A 50 -8.91 9.14 5.56
C LYS A 50 -8.46 9.05 7.02
N LEU A 51 -7.74 10.04 7.51
CA LEU A 51 -7.28 10.07 8.91
C LEU A 51 -8.41 10.22 9.93
N MET A 52 -9.50 10.89 9.53
CA MET A 52 -10.67 11.18 10.38
C MET A 52 -11.86 10.25 10.08
N ALA A 53 -11.70 9.28 9.19
CA ALA A 53 -12.77 8.37 8.83
C ALA A 53 -13.20 7.54 10.04
N THR A 54 -14.52 7.55 10.29
CA THR A 54 -15.18 6.73 11.30
C THR A 54 -16.25 5.85 10.67
N ASP A 55 -16.40 5.91 9.34
CA ASP A 55 -17.47 5.25 8.60
C ASP A 55 -16.97 3.95 7.96
N VAL A 56 -17.61 2.85 8.29
CA VAL A 56 -17.33 1.50 7.75
C VAL A 56 -17.40 1.43 6.22
N GLN A 57 -18.18 2.29 5.57
CA GLN A 57 -18.31 2.30 4.10
C GLN A 57 -17.06 2.81 3.36
N ASN A 58 -16.16 3.44 4.07
CA ASN A 58 -14.89 3.93 3.51
C ASN A 58 -13.70 3.07 3.91
N GLN A 59 -13.93 1.91 4.54
CA GLN A 59 -12.90 1.00 5.01
C GLN A 59 -12.41 0.08 3.90
N ASN A 60 -11.10 -0.15 3.91
CA ASN A 60 -10.53 -1.28 3.20
C ASN A 60 -10.74 -2.55 4.05
N ALA A 61 -11.34 -3.60 3.47
CA ALA A 61 -11.61 -4.86 4.16
C ALA A 61 -10.35 -5.55 4.76
N ASN A 62 -9.16 -5.17 4.30
CA ASN A 62 -7.88 -5.73 4.74
C ASN A 62 -7.21 -4.93 5.86
N LEU A 63 -7.77 -3.76 6.23
CA LEU A 63 -7.20 -2.87 7.24
C LEU A 63 -8.20 -2.57 8.36
N ASP A 64 -7.70 -2.61 9.57
CA ASP A 64 -8.39 -2.01 10.71
C ASP A 64 -8.09 -0.52 10.76
N GLU A 65 -9.05 0.31 10.36
CA GLU A 65 -8.92 1.77 10.35
C GLU A 65 -8.74 2.40 11.73
N HIS A 66 -9.12 1.68 12.79
CA HIS A 66 -8.89 2.13 14.16
C HIS A 66 -7.44 1.91 14.60
N SER A 67 -6.69 1.06 13.90
CA SER A 67 -5.27 0.86 14.13
C SER A 67 -4.43 1.97 13.50
N PHE A 68 -3.29 2.28 14.11
CA PHE A 68 -2.33 3.22 13.51
C PHE A 68 -1.80 2.72 12.15
N GLY A 69 -1.60 1.41 12.01
CA GLY A 69 -1.18 0.78 10.75
C GLY A 69 -2.24 0.93 9.67
N GLY A 70 -3.52 0.69 10.01
CA GLY A 70 -4.63 0.83 9.09
C GLY A 70 -4.78 2.25 8.56
N LYS A 71 -4.78 3.25 9.44
CA LYS A 71 -4.83 4.67 9.03
C LYS A 71 -3.69 5.09 8.11
N LYS A 72 -2.47 4.66 8.42
CA LYS A 72 -1.31 4.92 7.56
C LYS A 72 -1.44 4.21 6.21
N GLY A 73 -1.88 2.95 6.22
CA GLY A 73 -2.13 2.17 5.01
C GLY A 73 -3.14 2.84 4.08
N GLU A 74 -4.26 3.30 4.60
CA GLU A 74 -5.28 4.02 3.83
C GLU A 74 -4.76 5.30 3.18
N VAL A 75 -3.95 6.08 3.90
CA VAL A 75 -3.33 7.28 3.34
C VAL A 75 -2.30 6.93 2.28
N THR A 76 -1.47 5.92 2.52
CA THR A 76 -0.45 5.45 1.58
C THR A 76 -1.09 4.95 0.29
N GLU A 77 -2.13 4.10 0.40
CA GLU A 77 -2.90 3.60 -0.73
C GLU A 77 -3.47 4.75 -1.58
N TYR A 78 -4.05 5.76 -0.95
CA TYR A 78 -4.59 6.91 -1.67
C TYR A 78 -3.50 7.70 -2.41
N VAL A 79 -2.37 7.97 -1.75
CA VAL A 79 -1.25 8.72 -2.33
C VAL A 79 -0.64 7.97 -3.52
N PHE A 80 -0.39 6.68 -3.36
CA PHE A 80 0.16 5.86 -4.44
C PHE A 80 -0.80 5.68 -5.61
N LYS A 81 -2.09 5.55 -5.33
CA LYS A 81 -3.12 5.52 -6.36
C LYS A 81 -3.18 6.81 -7.18
N ASP A 82 -3.15 7.96 -6.53
CA ASP A 82 -3.11 9.27 -7.21
C ASP A 82 -1.83 9.41 -8.04
N TYR A 83 -0.68 8.99 -7.50
CA TYR A 83 0.58 8.99 -8.21
C TYR A 83 0.56 8.05 -9.43
N ALA A 84 0.08 6.81 -9.28
CA ALA A 84 -0.01 5.85 -10.37
C ALA A 84 -0.89 6.35 -11.52
N LEU A 85 -2.05 6.91 -11.20
CA LEU A 85 -2.96 7.49 -12.20
C LEU A 85 -2.32 8.66 -12.97
N LYS A 86 -1.54 9.50 -12.28
CA LYS A 86 -0.93 10.69 -12.89
C LYS A 86 0.35 10.38 -13.67
N ASN A 87 1.18 9.45 -13.17
CA ASN A 87 2.56 9.32 -13.62
C ASN A 87 2.86 7.95 -14.27
N CYS A 88 2.14 6.88 -13.91
CA CYS A 88 2.45 5.53 -14.38
C CYS A 88 1.53 5.08 -15.54
N MET A 89 0.47 5.83 -15.85
CA MET A 89 -0.53 5.42 -16.83
C MET A 89 -0.64 6.37 -18.00
N SER A 90 -1.01 5.81 -19.18
CA SER A 90 -1.37 6.62 -20.33
C SER A 90 -2.60 7.48 -20.01
N ARG A 91 -2.72 8.64 -20.69
CA ARG A 91 -3.90 9.49 -20.56
C ARG A 91 -5.20 8.73 -20.87
N LYS A 92 -5.16 7.82 -21.87
CA LYS A 92 -6.32 7.00 -22.26
C LYS A 92 -6.72 6.05 -21.13
N SER A 93 -5.78 5.29 -20.57
CA SER A 93 -6.06 4.34 -19.49
C SER A 93 -6.61 5.03 -18.23
N ARG A 94 -6.01 6.16 -17.87
CA ARG A 94 -6.49 6.99 -16.75
C ARG A 94 -7.91 7.51 -16.97
N ASN A 95 -8.22 8.03 -18.17
CA ASN A 95 -9.55 8.51 -18.48
C ASN A 95 -10.59 7.39 -18.43
N ASN A 96 -10.27 6.24 -19.03
CA ASN A 96 -11.17 5.09 -19.04
C ASN A 96 -11.44 4.58 -17.61
N HIS A 97 -10.40 4.56 -16.75
CA HIS A 97 -10.58 4.20 -15.33
C HIS A 97 -11.44 5.22 -14.58
N ASN A 98 -11.18 6.52 -14.76
CA ASN A 98 -11.93 7.59 -14.09
C ASN A 98 -13.40 7.68 -14.55
N ASN A 99 -13.67 7.30 -15.79
CA ASN A 99 -15.02 7.27 -16.36
C ASN A 99 -15.75 5.92 -16.13
N ASN A 100 -15.13 5.00 -15.39
CA ASN A 100 -15.66 3.64 -15.14
C ASN A 100 -15.87 2.78 -16.42
N GLU A 101 -15.13 3.07 -17.48
CA GLU A 101 -15.11 2.21 -18.68
C GLU A 101 -14.28 0.94 -18.45
N ILE A 102 -13.25 1.05 -17.64
CA ILE A 102 -12.44 -0.06 -17.12
C ILE A 102 -12.19 0.15 -15.63
N TYR A 103 -11.99 -0.94 -14.90
CA TYR A 103 -11.52 -0.89 -13.53
C TYR A 103 -10.12 -1.48 -13.44
N ILE A 104 -9.15 -0.67 -12.98
CA ILE A 104 -7.80 -1.13 -12.72
C ILE A 104 -7.70 -1.43 -11.23
N HIS A 105 -7.54 -2.72 -10.91
CA HIS A 105 -7.43 -3.21 -9.54
C HIS A 105 -6.05 -2.86 -8.95
N ASP A 106 -5.99 -2.71 -7.64
CA ASP A 106 -4.75 -2.53 -6.85
C ASP A 106 -3.86 -1.35 -7.32
N LEU A 107 -4.50 -0.24 -7.67
CA LEU A 107 -3.80 0.94 -8.16
C LEU A 107 -2.79 1.53 -7.16
N GLY A 108 -3.02 1.38 -5.87
CA GLY A 108 -2.08 1.81 -4.84
C GLY A 108 -0.79 1.02 -4.84
N SER A 109 -0.86 -0.26 -5.21
CA SER A 109 0.32 -1.14 -5.32
C SER A 109 0.99 -1.09 -6.70
N TYR A 110 0.38 -0.40 -7.67
CA TYR A 110 0.89 -0.37 -9.04
C TYR A 110 2.22 0.36 -9.19
N ALA A 111 2.43 1.41 -8.42
CA ALA A 111 3.61 2.27 -8.53
C ALA A 111 4.87 1.66 -7.92
N ASP A 112 4.74 0.91 -6.84
CA ASP A 112 5.86 0.29 -6.12
C ASP A 112 6.02 -1.21 -6.41
N GLY A 113 5.05 -1.83 -7.08
CA GLY A 113 5.06 -3.25 -7.41
C GLY A 113 4.73 -4.15 -6.23
N GLU A 114 4.15 -3.62 -5.17
CA GLU A 114 3.66 -4.42 -4.05
C GLU A 114 2.54 -5.36 -4.51
N SER A 115 2.52 -6.57 -3.96
CA SER A 115 1.42 -7.52 -4.18
C SER A 115 0.32 -7.26 -3.16
N ASN A 116 -0.91 -6.99 -3.62
CA ASN A 116 -2.05 -6.83 -2.71
C ASN A 116 -2.43 -8.15 -2.07
N CYS A 117 -2.64 -9.20 -2.86
CA CYS A 117 -2.95 -10.54 -2.38
C CYS A 117 -1.99 -11.58 -2.95
N LEU A 118 -1.62 -12.57 -2.16
CA LEU A 118 -0.68 -13.61 -2.57
C LEU A 118 -1.13 -15.00 -2.13
N SER A 119 -0.96 -15.97 -3.03
CA SER A 119 -1.10 -17.39 -2.72
C SER A 119 0.28 -18.04 -2.59
N LEU A 120 0.59 -18.57 -1.42
CA LEU A 120 1.88 -19.19 -1.16
C LEU A 120 1.94 -20.62 -1.72
N PRO A 121 2.99 -20.99 -2.47
CA PRO A 121 3.25 -22.36 -2.88
C PRO A 121 3.88 -23.13 -1.70
N ILE A 122 3.08 -23.44 -0.69
CA ILE A 122 3.56 -23.93 0.61
C ILE A 122 4.23 -25.29 0.53
N ASP A 123 3.87 -26.11 -0.43
CA ASP A 123 4.48 -27.42 -0.68
C ASP A 123 5.99 -27.30 -1.00
N TYR A 124 6.37 -26.35 -1.86
CA TYR A 124 7.78 -26.06 -2.15
C TYR A 124 8.50 -25.51 -0.94
N LEU A 125 7.88 -24.57 -0.23
CA LEU A 125 8.46 -23.96 0.97
C LEU A 125 8.69 -24.97 2.10
N TYR A 126 7.80 -25.94 2.25
CA TYR A 126 7.97 -27.02 3.21
C TYR A 126 9.08 -28.01 2.83
N ARG A 127 9.19 -28.32 1.53
CA ARG A 127 10.15 -29.30 1.02
C ARG A 127 11.56 -28.73 0.98
N ASP A 128 11.72 -27.52 0.49
CA ASP A 128 13.02 -26.94 0.16
C ASP A 128 13.49 -25.90 1.21
N GLY A 129 12.56 -25.41 2.04
CA GLY A 129 12.82 -24.29 2.92
C GLY A 129 12.86 -22.97 2.17
N ALA A 130 13.33 -21.92 2.82
CA ALA A 130 13.52 -20.62 2.19
C ALA A 130 14.65 -19.82 2.85
N LYS A 131 15.31 -18.99 2.05
CA LYS A 131 16.24 -17.97 2.55
C LYS A 131 15.63 -16.61 2.40
N THR A 132 15.54 -15.89 3.50
CA THR A 132 15.16 -14.49 3.51
C THR A 132 16.36 -13.64 3.93
N ARG A 133 16.20 -12.32 3.85
CA ARG A 133 17.27 -11.41 4.30
C ARG A 133 17.58 -11.54 5.79
N GLN A 134 16.60 -11.97 6.59
CA GLN A 134 16.69 -12.04 8.05
C GLN A 134 16.77 -13.49 8.59
N ALA A 135 16.42 -14.49 7.79
CA ALA A 135 16.30 -15.86 8.29
C ALA A 135 16.64 -16.91 7.22
N ASP A 136 17.22 -18.00 7.69
CA ASP A 136 17.39 -19.25 6.95
C ASP A 136 16.37 -20.26 7.50
N ILE A 137 15.32 -20.53 6.72
CA ILE A 137 14.21 -21.38 7.09
C ILE A 137 14.45 -22.76 6.52
N ARG A 138 14.65 -23.74 7.41
CA ARG A 138 14.89 -25.13 7.02
C ARG A 138 13.60 -25.83 6.58
N PRO A 139 13.71 -26.88 5.75
CA PRO A 139 12.58 -27.73 5.39
C PRO A 139 11.81 -28.28 6.59
N ALA A 140 10.51 -28.47 6.41
CA ALA A 140 9.68 -29.13 7.41
C ALA A 140 10.06 -30.61 7.54
N ASN A 141 10.09 -31.14 8.78
CA ASN A 141 10.42 -32.57 9.04
C ASN A 141 9.33 -33.30 9.81
N SER A 142 8.32 -32.61 10.33
CA SER A 142 7.21 -33.17 11.09
C SER A 142 5.96 -32.31 10.90
N ILE A 143 4.80 -32.84 11.31
CA ILE A 143 3.55 -32.08 11.28
C ILE A 143 3.64 -30.80 12.13
N ASN A 144 4.27 -30.85 13.29
CA ASN A 144 4.44 -29.72 14.19
C ASN A 144 5.28 -28.61 13.51
N THR A 145 6.42 -29.02 12.92
CA THR A 145 7.26 -28.04 12.20
C THR A 145 6.57 -27.48 10.96
N ALA A 146 5.75 -28.25 10.26
CA ALA A 146 4.98 -27.75 9.11
C ALA A 146 3.98 -26.68 9.55
N PHE A 147 3.23 -26.86 10.63
CA PHE A 147 2.32 -25.84 11.16
C PHE A 147 3.06 -24.60 11.69
N GLN A 148 4.20 -24.79 12.36
CA GLN A 148 5.02 -23.66 12.79
C GLN A 148 5.53 -22.84 11.59
N LEU A 149 6.02 -23.50 10.55
CA LEU A 149 6.48 -22.84 9.34
C LEU A 149 5.36 -22.16 8.58
N LEU A 150 4.14 -22.72 8.59
CA LEU A 150 2.97 -22.05 8.02
C LEU A 150 2.75 -20.68 8.67
N ALA A 151 2.77 -20.62 10.01
CA ALA A 151 2.63 -19.37 10.74
C ALA A 151 3.77 -18.39 10.43
N VAL A 152 5.01 -18.90 10.35
CA VAL A 152 6.19 -18.07 10.01
C VAL A 152 6.07 -17.50 8.59
N TYR A 153 5.67 -18.29 7.60
CA TYR A 153 5.51 -17.82 6.23
C TYR A 153 4.38 -16.79 6.11
N PHE A 154 3.27 -16.99 6.79
CA PHE A 154 2.21 -15.97 6.87
C PHE A 154 2.72 -14.68 7.50
N GLN A 155 3.45 -14.77 8.60
CA GLN A 155 4.04 -13.61 9.27
C GLN A 155 5.00 -12.84 8.36
N ILE A 156 5.88 -13.55 7.64
CA ILE A 156 6.82 -12.91 6.71
C ILE A 156 6.07 -12.20 5.57
N GLN A 157 5.07 -12.85 5.00
CA GLN A 157 4.30 -12.27 3.91
C GLN A 157 3.43 -11.09 4.35
N SER A 158 2.87 -11.14 5.54
CA SER A 158 2.08 -10.01 6.08
C SER A 158 2.87 -8.71 6.24
N LEU A 159 4.20 -8.78 6.23
CA LEU A 159 5.09 -7.61 6.26
C LEU A 159 5.39 -7.03 4.87
N GLN A 160 5.04 -7.75 3.80
CA GLN A 160 5.45 -7.43 2.42
C GLN A 160 4.27 -7.20 1.48
N GLN A 161 3.05 -7.27 1.98
CA GLN A 161 1.86 -7.10 1.16
C GLN A 161 0.74 -6.41 1.95
N PHE A 162 -0.13 -5.76 1.21
CA PHE A 162 -1.24 -5.02 1.77
C PHE A 162 -2.47 -5.88 2.04
N GLY A 163 -2.72 -6.90 1.21
CA GLY A 163 -3.92 -7.72 1.27
C GLY A 163 -3.73 -9.07 1.95
N GLY A 164 -4.60 -10.01 1.60
CA GLY A 164 -4.65 -11.33 2.20
C GLY A 164 -3.57 -12.28 1.71
N VAL A 165 -3.11 -13.17 2.61
CA VAL A 165 -2.26 -14.32 2.27
C VAL A 165 -3.12 -15.58 2.29
N SER A 166 -3.00 -16.40 1.27
CA SER A 166 -3.62 -17.71 1.19
C SER A 166 -2.61 -18.80 0.87
N VAL A 167 -3.00 -20.02 1.08
CA VAL A 167 -2.28 -21.21 0.61
C VAL A 167 -3.25 -22.10 -0.16
N THR A 168 -2.81 -22.61 -1.29
CA THR A 168 -3.58 -23.58 -2.06
C THR A 168 -3.24 -24.99 -1.60
N HIS A 169 -4.26 -25.85 -1.52
CA HIS A 169 -4.08 -27.30 -1.24
C HIS A 169 -3.28 -27.57 0.05
N LEU A 170 -3.58 -26.87 1.14
CA LEU A 170 -2.90 -27.05 2.42
C LEU A 170 -2.97 -28.49 2.92
N ASP A 171 -4.12 -29.12 2.76
CA ASP A 171 -4.36 -30.53 3.08
C ASP A 171 -3.36 -31.47 2.38
N TRP A 172 -3.18 -31.32 1.09
CA TRP A 172 -2.20 -32.07 0.30
C TRP A 172 -0.76 -31.79 0.73
N SER A 173 -0.44 -30.54 0.92
CA SER A 173 0.90 -30.10 1.33
C SER A 173 1.29 -30.65 2.72
N MET A 174 0.31 -30.91 3.59
CA MET A 174 0.51 -31.46 4.93
C MET A 174 0.67 -33.00 4.96
N VAL A 175 0.14 -33.73 3.97
CA VAL A 175 0.13 -35.19 3.94
C VAL A 175 1.49 -35.84 4.23
N PRO A 176 2.62 -35.41 3.61
CA PRO A 176 3.92 -36.05 3.88
C PRO A 176 4.35 -35.93 5.36
N TYR A 177 4.00 -34.84 6.02
CA TYR A 177 4.40 -34.52 7.39
C TYR A 177 3.49 -35.19 8.40
N VAL A 178 2.18 -35.28 8.11
CA VAL A 178 1.25 -36.12 8.88
C VAL A 178 1.71 -37.58 8.86
N ARG A 179 2.02 -38.11 7.67
CA ARG A 179 2.49 -39.50 7.49
C ARG A 179 3.79 -39.76 8.26
N LYS A 180 4.80 -38.88 8.13
CA LYS A 180 6.04 -38.98 8.89
C LYS A 180 5.82 -39.01 10.40
N SER A 181 4.97 -38.12 10.90
CA SER A 181 4.69 -38.00 12.33
C SER A 181 3.90 -39.21 12.82
N PHE A 182 2.96 -39.70 12.04
CA PHE A 182 2.19 -40.92 12.37
C PHE A 182 3.10 -42.12 12.53
N PHE A 183 3.94 -42.44 11.54
CA PHE A 183 4.84 -43.58 11.60
C PHE A 183 5.95 -43.46 12.65
N LYS A 184 6.26 -42.27 13.10
CA LYS A 184 7.19 -42.06 14.20
C LYS A 184 6.58 -42.39 15.56
N HIS A 185 5.28 -42.18 15.74
CA HIS A 185 4.61 -42.31 17.04
C HIS A 185 3.78 -43.57 17.16
N PHE A 186 3.43 -44.21 16.06
CA PHE A 186 2.63 -45.43 16.05
C PHE A 186 3.42 -46.54 15.33
N THR A 187 4.02 -47.42 16.10
CA THR A 187 4.57 -48.69 15.62
C THR A 187 3.44 -49.71 15.65
N PHE A 188 3.09 -50.25 14.48
CA PHE A 188 2.23 -51.42 14.43
C PHE A 188 3.10 -52.65 14.69
N GLU A 189 2.93 -53.31 15.84
CA GLU A 189 3.37 -54.67 16.02
C GLU A 189 2.38 -55.57 15.28
N TYR A 190 2.89 -56.32 14.29
CA TYR A 190 2.13 -57.37 13.63
C TYR A 190 2.23 -58.62 14.43
#